data_a08051afb8788bb4ec6859709da9dd52
#
_entry.id   a08051afb8788bb4ec6859709da9dd52
#
_cell.length_a   1.000
_cell.length_b   1.000
_cell.length_c   1.000
_cell.angle_alpha   90.00
_cell.angle_beta   90.00
_cell.angle_gamma   90.00
#
_symmetry.space_group_name_H-M   'P 1'
#
loop_
_entity.id
_entity.type
_entity.pdbx_description
1 polymer ?
#
loop_
_entity_poly.entity_id
_entity_poly.type
_entity_poly.pdbx_seq_one_letter_code
_entity_poly.pdbx_strand_id
1 'polypeptide(L)'
;MTLTHGTAVVTAGWTVTEATPRHHPLIADFLATTPGLGGRKFAADSRDVAEQFGGVYPGSAVVLLDEGGAVAGYAALHRPDGAEPEVLGDFVFGPHAPAETVRTVVDDSVDRFARVAVPGAYLRVFIGADQAVTIDALVARGARRERQFASTRKSLIDEDPDALAAARIESITILSWPEVVAAGLTEQVRQVQFDTFREHFGNMSKTPQRWEHHLASRAFTPDFSLAAVDDDGAVVGYVLGSTYTSGTGADEIRSAHTDYIGVRADRRKAGTAELLLRKLWLAALRRGFTHASLGTDIANASNAHLLYARLGYRTVRDEYAYRIDAEENS
;
A
#
# COMPACT_ATOMS: atom_id res chain seq x y z
N MET A 1 15.87 19.04 -19.32
CA MET A 1 14.99 20.24 -19.29
C MET A 1 14.36 20.30 -17.92
N THR A 2 14.77 21.24 -17.09
CA THR A 2 14.36 21.29 -15.66
C THR A 2 13.03 22.02 -15.55
N LEU A 3 12.02 21.40 -14.90
CA LEU A 3 10.76 22.06 -14.58
C LEU A 3 11.03 23.17 -13.54
N THR A 4 11.00 24.42 -13.95
CA THR A 4 11.02 25.54 -13.01
C THR A 4 9.64 25.71 -12.38
N HIS A 5 9.57 26.13 -11.10
CA HIS A 5 8.33 26.32 -10.35
C HIS A 5 7.25 27.02 -11.18
N GLY A 6 6.11 26.35 -11.37
CA GLY A 6 4.94 26.89 -12.03
C GLY A 6 4.91 26.84 -13.56
N THR A 7 5.91 26.27 -14.24
CA THR A 7 5.95 26.22 -15.70
C THR A 7 5.43 24.85 -16.19
N ALA A 8 4.34 24.87 -16.95
CA ALA A 8 3.88 23.70 -17.68
C ALA A 8 4.88 23.35 -18.80
N VAL A 9 5.34 22.11 -18.86
CA VAL A 9 6.09 21.59 -20.01
C VAL A 9 5.09 20.99 -20.96
N VAL A 10 5.00 21.52 -22.16
CA VAL A 10 4.13 21.00 -23.23
C VAL A 10 4.99 20.21 -24.20
N THR A 11 4.70 18.93 -24.37
CA THR A 11 5.34 18.08 -25.38
C THR A 11 4.25 17.44 -26.23
N ALA A 12 4.14 17.82 -27.50
CA ALA A 12 3.25 17.21 -28.49
C ALA A 12 1.83 16.88 -27.96
N GLY A 13 1.14 17.88 -27.40
CA GLY A 13 -0.23 17.69 -26.86
C GLY A 13 -0.31 17.23 -25.41
N TRP A 14 0.81 17.11 -24.70
CA TRP A 14 0.88 16.71 -23.30
C TRP A 14 1.41 17.85 -22.41
N THR A 15 0.79 18.00 -21.25
CA THR A 15 1.17 19.05 -20.30
C THR A 15 1.57 18.41 -18.96
N VAL A 16 2.77 18.72 -18.48
CA VAL A 16 3.20 18.41 -17.11
C VAL A 16 3.12 19.67 -16.28
N THR A 17 2.38 19.63 -15.18
CA THR A 17 2.20 20.79 -14.29
C THR A 17 2.21 20.34 -12.83
N GLU A 18 2.43 21.28 -11.91
CA GLU A 18 2.36 21.02 -10.47
C GLU A 18 0.97 20.52 -10.08
N ALA A 19 0.94 19.45 -9.29
CA ALA A 19 -0.30 18.91 -8.73
C ALA A 19 -0.81 19.87 -7.62
N THR A 20 -2.05 20.26 -7.72
CA THR A 20 -2.73 21.12 -6.74
C THR A 20 -4.07 20.49 -6.34
N PRO A 21 -4.73 20.96 -5.28
CA PRO A 21 -6.02 20.38 -4.84
C PRO A 21 -7.08 20.30 -5.95
N ARG A 22 -7.03 21.18 -6.96
CA ARG A 22 -7.94 21.12 -8.12
C ARG A 22 -7.79 19.84 -8.96
N HIS A 23 -6.63 19.19 -8.89
CA HIS A 23 -6.34 17.97 -9.64
C HIS A 23 -6.78 16.71 -8.89
N HIS A 24 -7.11 16.78 -7.59
CA HIS A 24 -7.47 15.59 -6.81
C HIS A 24 -8.67 14.83 -7.39
N PRO A 25 -9.76 15.48 -7.83
CA PRO A 25 -10.85 14.77 -8.50
C PRO A 25 -10.40 14.07 -9.80
N LEU A 26 -9.57 14.73 -10.60
CA LEU A 26 -9.07 14.19 -11.88
C LEU A 26 -8.13 12.99 -11.64
N ILE A 27 -7.29 13.06 -10.58
CA ILE A 27 -6.44 11.93 -10.17
C ILE A 27 -7.31 10.76 -9.69
N ALA A 28 -8.36 11.02 -8.91
CA ALA A 28 -9.28 9.98 -8.46
C ALA A 28 -9.97 9.30 -9.65
N ASP A 29 -10.47 10.06 -10.61
CA ASP A 29 -11.08 9.54 -11.84
C ASP A 29 -10.08 8.71 -12.65
N PHE A 30 -8.84 9.20 -12.80
CA PHE A 30 -7.76 8.48 -13.48
C PHE A 30 -7.48 7.12 -12.81
N LEU A 31 -7.36 7.09 -11.48
CA LEU A 31 -7.11 5.87 -10.74
C LEU A 31 -8.29 4.88 -10.79
N ALA A 32 -9.52 5.40 -10.81
CA ALA A 32 -10.73 4.59 -10.88
C ALA A 32 -11.00 4.01 -12.28
N THR A 33 -10.59 4.71 -13.34
CA THR A 33 -10.98 4.35 -14.70
C THR A 33 -9.87 3.75 -15.56
N THR A 34 -8.60 3.86 -15.14
CA THR A 34 -7.48 3.36 -15.93
C THR A 34 -7.19 1.89 -15.62
N PRO A 35 -7.35 0.99 -16.61
CA PRO A 35 -7.03 -0.42 -16.44
C PRO A 35 -5.54 -0.63 -16.06
N GLY A 36 -5.26 -1.66 -15.25
CA GLY A 36 -3.89 -2.03 -14.90
C GLY A 36 -3.23 -1.18 -13.81
N LEU A 37 -3.80 -0.04 -13.43
CA LEU A 37 -3.38 0.71 -12.23
C LEU A 37 -3.93 0.09 -10.95
N GLY A 38 -4.60 -1.05 -11.10
CA GLY A 38 -5.29 -1.77 -10.05
C GLY A 38 -4.45 -1.92 -8.83
N GLY A 39 -5.04 -1.51 -7.73
CA GLY A 39 -4.42 -1.71 -6.49
C GLY A 39 -4.12 -0.47 -5.68
N ARG A 40 -4.56 0.69 -6.06
CA ARG A 40 -4.48 1.87 -5.21
C ARG A 40 -5.64 1.83 -4.21
N LYS A 41 -5.31 1.39 -3.02
CA LYS A 41 -6.24 1.07 -1.94
C LYS A 41 -7.21 2.18 -1.58
N PHE A 42 -6.84 3.43 -1.78
CA PHE A 42 -7.40 4.57 -1.09
C PHE A 42 -7.80 5.73 -1.99
N ALA A 43 -7.76 5.55 -3.30
CA ALA A 43 -8.12 6.60 -4.24
C ALA A 43 -9.52 6.35 -4.82
N ALA A 44 -10.49 6.08 -3.95
CA ALA A 44 -11.88 5.92 -4.36
C ALA A 44 -12.55 7.26 -4.68
N ASP A 45 -12.10 8.35 -4.04
CA ASP A 45 -12.60 9.71 -4.30
C ASP A 45 -11.49 10.77 -4.13
N SER A 46 -11.83 12.03 -4.38
CA SER A 46 -10.91 13.16 -4.24
C SER A 46 -10.42 13.40 -2.81
N ARG A 47 -11.11 12.92 -1.78
CA ARG A 47 -10.70 13.05 -0.38
C ARG A 47 -9.61 12.04 -0.06
N ASP A 48 -9.69 10.83 -0.63
CA ASP A 48 -8.64 9.82 -0.49
C ASP A 48 -7.34 10.31 -1.14
N VAL A 49 -7.45 10.94 -2.32
CA VAL A 49 -6.31 11.60 -2.99
C VAL A 49 -5.76 12.74 -2.14
N ALA A 50 -6.63 13.58 -1.55
CA ALA A 50 -6.19 14.66 -0.68
C ALA A 50 -5.46 14.16 0.58
N GLU A 51 -5.92 13.06 1.20
CA GLU A 51 -5.24 12.40 2.32
C GLU A 51 -3.85 11.89 1.89
N GLN A 52 -3.78 11.20 0.76
CA GLN A 52 -2.51 10.69 0.21
C GLN A 52 -1.52 11.83 -0.07
N PHE A 53 -1.99 12.95 -0.64
CA PHE A 53 -1.14 14.10 -0.97
C PHE A 53 -0.80 14.99 0.24
N GLY A 54 -1.43 14.79 1.39
CA GLY A 54 -1.15 15.56 2.61
C GLY A 54 0.28 15.41 3.13
N GLY A 55 0.96 14.30 2.83
CA GLY A 55 2.35 14.02 3.21
C GLY A 55 3.39 14.42 2.18
N VAL A 56 3.02 14.98 1.04
CA VAL A 56 3.92 15.32 -0.07
C VAL A 56 4.81 16.53 0.25
N TYR A 57 6.06 16.53 -0.22
CA TYR A 57 6.91 17.71 -0.18
C TYR A 57 6.32 18.82 -1.04
N PRO A 58 6.27 20.07 -0.57
CA PRO A 58 5.78 21.19 -1.37
C PRO A 58 6.50 21.28 -2.73
N GLY A 59 5.73 21.40 -3.79
CA GLY A 59 6.24 21.54 -5.17
C GLY A 59 6.86 20.24 -5.74
N SER A 60 6.76 19.09 -5.07
CA SER A 60 7.31 17.82 -5.58
C SER A 60 6.29 16.96 -6.30
N ALA A 61 5.01 17.29 -6.22
CA ALA A 61 3.98 16.56 -6.94
C ALA A 61 3.68 17.20 -8.28
N VAL A 62 3.61 16.38 -9.33
CA VAL A 62 3.24 16.80 -10.68
C VAL A 62 2.17 15.89 -11.26
N VAL A 63 1.35 16.43 -12.16
CA VAL A 63 0.39 15.66 -12.97
C VAL A 63 0.74 15.78 -14.44
N LEU A 64 0.54 14.69 -15.16
CA LEU A 64 0.60 14.62 -16.61
C LEU A 64 -0.84 14.67 -17.14
N LEU A 65 -1.12 15.67 -17.96
CA LEU A 65 -2.42 15.89 -18.59
C LEU A 65 -2.32 15.64 -20.10
N ASP A 66 -3.35 15.04 -20.68
CA ASP A 66 -3.51 14.94 -22.11
C ASP A 66 -4.04 16.25 -22.75
N GLU A 67 -4.24 16.26 -24.07
CA GLU A 67 -4.79 17.42 -24.80
C GLU A 67 -6.17 17.85 -24.33
N GLY A 68 -6.97 16.91 -23.80
CA GLY A 68 -8.30 17.16 -23.25
C GLY A 68 -8.27 17.66 -21.81
N GLY A 69 -7.10 17.69 -21.17
CA GLY A 69 -6.94 18.05 -19.77
C GLY A 69 -7.24 16.90 -18.79
N ALA A 70 -7.40 15.67 -19.28
CA ALA A 70 -7.54 14.49 -18.42
C ALA A 70 -6.18 14.06 -17.87
N VAL A 71 -6.18 13.54 -16.64
CA VAL A 71 -4.95 12.99 -16.03
C VAL A 71 -4.58 11.68 -16.68
N ALA A 72 -3.35 11.57 -17.14
CA ALA A 72 -2.73 10.36 -17.68
C ALA A 72 -1.63 9.78 -16.78
N GLY A 73 -1.27 10.50 -15.72
CA GLY A 73 -0.30 10.06 -14.72
C GLY A 73 0.04 11.15 -13.72
N TYR A 74 0.75 10.76 -12.68
CA TYR A 74 1.33 11.69 -11.72
C TYR A 74 2.61 11.12 -11.09
N ALA A 75 3.40 12.02 -10.53
CA ALA A 75 4.51 11.67 -9.65
C ALA A 75 4.47 12.55 -8.39
N ALA A 76 4.85 11.99 -7.24
CA ALA A 76 4.90 12.70 -5.98
C ALA A 76 6.01 12.15 -5.08
N LEU A 77 6.63 13.02 -4.28
CA LEU A 77 7.60 12.65 -3.26
C LEU A 77 7.00 12.89 -1.88
N HIS A 78 6.84 11.83 -1.10
CA HIS A 78 6.28 11.90 0.24
C HIS A 78 7.38 12.08 1.28
N ARG A 79 7.11 12.95 2.24
CA ARG A 79 8.00 13.15 3.39
C ARG A 79 8.10 11.88 4.23
N PRO A 80 9.28 11.62 4.83
CA PRO A 80 9.41 10.52 5.77
C PRO A 80 8.38 10.61 6.89
N ASP A 81 7.75 9.50 7.18
CA ASP A 81 6.81 9.39 8.31
C ASP A 81 7.54 8.82 9.54
N GLY A 82 8.66 9.42 9.91
CA GLY A 82 9.46 8.98 11.06
C GLY A 82 10.92 9.43 11.01
N ALA A 83 11.77 8.77 11.81
CA ALA A 83 13.20 9.09 11.92
C ALA A 83 14.06 8.55 10.77
N GLU A 84 13.50 7.68 9.93
CA GLU A 84 14.21 7.12 8.77
C GLU A 84 14.37 8.19 7.70
N PRO A 85 15.53 8.30 7.07
CA PRO A 85 15.78 9.28 6.00
C PRO A 85 15.18 8.81 4.65
N GLU A 86 14.07 8.10 4.70
CA GLU A 86 13.39 7.52 3.54
C GLU A 86 12.39 8.51 2.94
N VAL A 87 12.57 8.83 1.67
CA VAL A 87 11.58 9.56 0.86
C VAL A 87 10.85 8.54 -0.01
N LEU A 88 9.53 8.45 0.12
CA LEU A 88 8.74 7.58 -0.75
C LEU A 88 8.37 8.30 -2.04
N GLY A 89 8.71 7.69 -3.17
CA GLY A 89 8.30 8.13 -4.50
C GLY A 89 7.05 7.40 -4.96
N ASP A 90 6.04 8.14 -5.36
CA ASP A 90 4.83 7.62 -5.97
C ASP A 90 4.80 8.00 -7.44
N PHE A 91 4.99 7.03 -8.34
CA PHE A 91 5.04 7.19 -9.77
C PHE A 91 3.96 6.35 -10.43
N VAL A 92 2.95 6.99 -10.97
CA VAL A 92 1.76 6.32 -11.54
C VAL A 92 1.47 6.87 -12.90
N PHE A 93 1.64 6.04 -13.93
CA PHE A 93 1.37 6.43 -15.30
C PHE A 93 0.44 5.42 -15.97
N GLY A 94 -0.54 5.94 -16.69
CA GLY A 94 -1.45 5.13 -17.49
C GLY A 94 -0.77 4.58 -18.75
N PRO A 95 -1.38 3.57 -19.40
CA PRO A 95 -0.80 2.89 -20.57
C PRO A 95 -0.63 3.80 -21.79
N HIS A 96 -1.34 4.94 -21.82
CA HIS A 96 -1.28 5.91 -22.92
C HIS A 96 -0.30 7.06 -22.69
N ALA A 97 0.32 7.13 -21.52
CA ALA A 97 1.32 8.15 -21.22
C ALA A 97 2.56 7.96 -22.12
N PRO A 98 3.01 9.00 -22.86
CA PRO A 98 4.16 8.87 -23.75
C PRO A 98 5.42 8.53 -22.97
N ALA A 99 6.17 7.54 -23.46
CA ALA A 99 7.36 7.04 -22.78
C ALA A 99 8.43 8.13 -22.53
N GLU A 100 8.60 9.07 -23.46
CA GLU A 100 9.53 10.18 -23.30
C GLU A 100 9.08 11.14 -22.19
N THR A 101 7.77 11.45 -22.11
CA THR A 101 7.22 12.30 -21.05
C THR A 101 7.33 11.63 -19.69
N VAL A 102 7.06 10.32 -19.61
CA VAL A 102 7.24 9.53 -18.38
C VAL A 102 8.70 9.63 -17.92
N ARG A 103 9.69 9.40 -18.81
CA ARG A 103 11.12 9.54 -18.46
C ARG A 103 11.44 10.93 -17.95
N THR A 104 10.98 11.98 -18.63
CA THR A 104 11.18 13.37 -18.20
C THR A 104 10.62 13.62 -16.79
N VAL A 105 9.42 13.14 -16.49
CA VAL A 105 8.80 13.29 -15.16
C VAL A 105 9.59 12.54 -14.10
N VAL A 106 10.05 11.31 -14.39
CA VAL A 106 10.87 10.52 -13.46
C VAL A 106 12.20 11.23 -13.20
N ASP A 107 12.89 11.71 -14.25
CA ASP A 107 14.15 12.44 -14.14
C ASP A 107 14.01 13.69 -13.27
N ASP A 108 13.01 14.52 -13.53
CA ASP A 108 12.73 15.74 -12.75
C ASP A 108 12.39 15.39 -11.29
N SER A 109 11.66 14.34 -11.05
CA SER A 109 11.31 13.89 -9.69
C SER A 109 12.54 13.41 -8.91
N VAL A 110 13.48 12.69 -9.55
CA VAL A 110 14.76 12.30 -8.95
C VAL A 110 15.62 13.53 -8.67
N ASP A 111 15.65 14.52 -9.56
CA ASP A 111 16.33 15.80 -9.33
C ASP A 111 15.71 16.59 -8.16
N ARG A 112 14.39 16.53 -8.00
CA ARG A 112 13.69 17.11 -6.85
C ARG A 112 14.04 16.40 -5.56
N PHE A 113 14.10 15.06 -5.59
CA PHE A 113 14.58 14.28 -4.45
C PHE A 113 15.98 14.75 -4.03
N ALA A 114 16.93 14.86 -4.96
CA ALA A 114 18.29 15.33 -4.66
C ALA A 114 18.33 16.72 -3.98
N ARG A 115 17.35 17.60 -4.29
CA ARG A 115 17.25 18.93 -3.66
C ARG A 115 16.67 18.93 -2.25
N VAL A 116 15.82 17.96 -1.91
CA VAL A 116 15.16 17.88 -0.58
C VAL A 116 15.81 16.85 0.34
N ALA A 117 16.69 16.00 -0.20
CA ALA A 117 17.37 14.96 0.52
C ALA A 117 18.32 15.54 1.58
N VAL A 118 18.26 14.96 2.78
CA VAL A 118 19.27 15.19 3.83
C VAL A 118 20.40 14.16 3.69
N PRO A 119 21.58 14.38 4.30
CA PRO A 119 22.64 13.39 4.26
C PRO A 119 22.18 11.99 4.70
N GLY A 120 22.50 10.97 3.90
CA GLY A 120 22.08 9.59 4.12
C GLY A 120 20.64 9.28 3.71
N ALA A 121 19.90 10.26 3.16
CA ALA A 121 18.55 10.00 2.62
C ALA A 121 18.58 9.11 1.39
N TYR A 122 17.47 8.43 1.16
CA TYR A 122 17.26 7.64 -0.05
C TYR A 122 15.80 7.75 -0.52
N LEU A 123 15.65 7.72 -1.83
CA LEU A 123 14.36 7.60 -2.49
C LEU A 123 14.01 6.11 -2.62
N ARG A 124 12.84 5.72 -2.14
CA ARG A 124 12.26 4.39 -2.38
C ARG A 124 11.00 4.50 -3.21
N VAL A 125 10.89 3.63 -4.21
CA VAL A 125 9.75 3.55 -5.11
C VAL A 125 9.25 2.11 -5.13
N PHE A 126 7.95 1.93 -4.85
CA PHE A 126 7.27 0.65 -5.07
C PHE A 126 6.55 0.71 -6.42
N ILE A 127 6.90 -0.19 -7.33
CA ILE A 127 6.41 -0.14 -8.71
C ILE A 127 6.07 -1.52 -9.24
N GLY A 128 4.96 -1.62 -9.95
CA GLY A 128 4.56 -2.87 -10.60
C GLY A 128 5.52 -3.28 -11.70
N ALA A 129 5.73 -4.58 -11.85
CA ALA A 129 6.61 -5.18 -12.86
C ALA A 129 6.19 -4.82 -14.29
N ASP A 130 4.93 -4.44 -14.49
CA ASP A 130 4.34 -4.02 -15.76
C ASP A 130 4.68 -2.58 -16.17
N GLN A 131 5.28 -1.78 -15.28
CA GLN A 131 5.62 -0.36 -15.51
C GLN A 131 7.04 -0.21 -16.09
N ALA A 132 7.34 -0.90 -17.18
CA ALA A 132 8.69 -1.01 -17.74
C ALA A 132 9.37 0.36 -18.01
N VAL A 133 8.63 1.33 -18.58
CA VAL A 133 9.19 2.65 -18.90
C VAL A 133 9.65 3.40 -17.65
N THR A 134 8.86 3.34 -16.58
CA THR A 134 9.19 3.98 -15.29
C THR A 134 10.38 3.27 -14.63
N ILE A 135 10.40 1.94 -14.70
CA ILE A 135 11.52 1.12 -14.18
C ILE A 135 12.81 1.48 -14.91
N ASP A 136 12.79 1.50 -16.23
CA ASP A 136 13.97 1.84 -17.06
C ASP A 136 14.47 3.25 -16.75
N ALA A 137 13.57 4.22 -16.58
CA ALA A 137 13.94 5.59 -16.22
C ALA A 137 14.59 5.66 -14.83
N LEU A 138 14.03 4.97 -13.83
CA LEU A 138 14.61 4.90 -12.49
C LEU A 138 16.01 4.23 -12.51
N VAL A 139 16.16 3.11 -13.24
CA VAL A 139 17.43 2.40 -13.37
C VAL A 139 18.48 3.27 -14.06
N ALA A 140 18.10 4.03 -15.09
CA ALA A 140 19.00 5.00 -15.75
C ALA A 140 19.49 6.11 -14.78
N ARG A 141 18.73 6.39 -13.72
CA ARG A 141 19.10 7.32 -12.63
C ARG A 141 19.79 6.63 -11.45
N GLY A 142 20.28 5.40 -11.63
CA GLY A 142 21.04 4.67 -10.62
C GLY A 142 20.19 3.89 -9.61
N ALA A 143 18.87 3.74 -9.85
CA ALA A 143 18.04 2.94 -8.98
C ALA A 143 18.45 1.48 -9.00
N ARG A 144 18.55 0.87 -7.81
CA ARG A 144 18.76 -0.56 -7.66
C ARG A 144 17.52 -1.24 -7.08
N ARG A 145 17.18 -2.41 -7.58
CA ARG A 145 16.10 -3.23 -7.02
C ARG A 145 16.55 -3.84 -5.69
N GLU A 146 15.79 -3.58 -4.63
CA GLU A 146 16.09 -4.10 -3.30
C GLU A 146 15.21 -5.30 -2.93
N ARG A 147 13.93 -5.30 -3.35
CA ARG A 147 12.97 -6.30 -2.88
C ARG A 147 11.91 -6.57 -3.96
N GLN A 148 11.30 -7.75 -3.86
CA GLN A 148 10.12 -8.13 -4.65
C GLN A 148 8.95 -8.45 -3.72
N PHE A 149 7.79 -7.96 -4.09
CA PHE A 149 6.51 -8.19 -3.44
C PHE A 149 5.54 -8.83 -4.43
N ALA A 150 4.58 -9.57 -3.91
CA ALA A 150 3.46 -10.06 -4.68
C ALA A 150 2.16 -9.48 -4.12
N SER A 151 1.41 -8.81 -4.95
CA SER A 151 -0.01 -8.52 -4.69
C SER A 151 -0.80 -9.78 -4.99
N THR A 152 -1.54 -10.27 -4.01
CA THR A 152 -2.25 -11.54 -4.11
C THR A 152 -3.73 -11.39 -3.85
N ARG A 153 -4.53 -12.27 -4.45
CA ARG A 153 -5.99 -12.31 -4.28
C ARG A 153 -6.48 -13.76 -4.16
N LYS A 154 -7.54 -13.93 -3.36
CA LYS A 154 -8.26 -15.18 -3.17
C LYS A 154 -9.74 -14.95 -3.45
N SER A 155 -10.37 -15.85 -4.22
CA SER A 155 -11.84 -15.94 -4.31
C SER A 155 -12.40 -16.53 -3.02
N LEU A 156 -13.49 -15.96 -2.54
CA LEU A 156 -14.25 -16.45 -1.38
C LEU A 156 -15.58 -17.10 -1.80
N ILE A 157 -15.87 -17.17 -3.11
CA ILE A 157 -17.18 -17.63 -3.63
C ILE A 157 -17.46 -19.08 -3.21
N ASP A 158 -16.42 -19.92 -3.18
CA ASP A 158 -16.52 -21.33 -2.85
C ASP A 158 -16.21 -21.63 -1.36
N GLU A 159 -16.00 -20.61 -0.54
CA GLU A 159 -15.77 -20.79 0.90
C GLU A 159 -17.11 -21.08 1.60
N ASP A 160 -17.09 -22.06 2.49
CA ASP A 160 -18.23 -22.41 3.34
C ASP A 160 -18.27 -21.50 4.58
N PRO A 161 -19.26 -20.58 4.71
CA PRO A 161 -19.37 -19.69 5.86
C PRO A 161 -19.51 -20.43 7.20
N ASP A 162 -20.14 -21.61 7.22
CA ASP A 162 -20.33 -22.39 8.44
C ASP A 162 -19.00 -23.02 8.87
N ALA A 163 -18.21 -23.53 7.95
CA ALA A 163 -16.86 -24.01 8.22
C ALA A 163 -15.94 -22.89 8.71
N LEU A 164 -16.03 -21.70 8.11
CA LEU A 164 -15.29 -20.52 8.56
C LEU A 164 -15.73 -20.08 9.96
N ALA A 165 -17.01 -20.13 10.27
CA ALA A 165 -17.55 -19.81 11.59
C ALA A 165 -17.10 -20.83 12.65
N ALA A 166 -17.09 -22.12 12.32
CA ALA A 166 -16.69 -23.21 13.20
C ALA A 166 -15.16 -23.26 13.45
N ALA A 167 -14.35 -22.64 12.58
CA ALA A 167 -12.89 -22.61 12.74
C ALA A 167 -12.50 -22.00 14.10
N ARG A 168 -11.69 -22.73 14.90
CA ARG A 168 -11.23 -22.30 16.22
C ARG A 168 -9.90 -22.95 16.58
N ILE A 169 -9.22 -22.37 17.54
CA ILE A 169 -8.10 -22.93 18.29
C ILE A 169 -8.53 -22.88 19.76
N GLU A 170 -8.39 -23.97 20.50
CA GLU A 170 -8.99 -24.16 21.85
C GLU A 170 -8.58 -23.04 22.84
N SER A 171 -7.33 -22.60 22.79
CA SER A 171 -6.78 -21.58 23.67
C SER A 171 -6.78 -20.15 23.06
N ILE A 172 -7.57 -19.90 21.99
CA ILE A 172 -7.58 -18.61 21.30
C ILE A 172 -9.01 -18.12 21.09
N THR A 173 -9.30 -16.93 21.61
CA THR A 173 -10.50 -16.17 21.31
C THR A 173 -10.21 -15.12 20.26
N ILE A 174 -11.05 -15.03 19.22
CA ILE A 174 -10.96 -13.97 18.22
C ILE A 174 -11.94 -12.87 18.58
N LEU A 175 -11.41 -11.65 18.77
CA LEU A 175 -12.17 -10.44 19.04
C LEU A 175 -12.28 -9.61 17.76
N SER A 176 -13.47 -9.10 17.48
CA SER A 176 -13.71 -8.05 16.49
C SER A 176 -13.09 -6.72 16.96
N TRP A 177 -12.87 -5.78 16.05
CA TRP A 177 -12.27 -4.49 16.42
C TRP A 177 -13.08 -3.71 17.47
N PRO A 178 -14.43 -3.64 17.42
CA PRO A 178 -15.21 -3.05 18.49
C PRO A 178 -15.00 -3.73 19.86
N GLU A 179 -14.86 -5.07 19.89
CA GLU A 179 -14.58 -5.81 21.12
C GLU A 179 -13.16 -5.54 21.64
N VAL A 180 -12.17 -5.41 20.73
CA VAL A 180 -10.79 -5.00 21.09
C VAL A 180 -10.79 -3.62 21.76
N VAL A 181 -11.54 -2.67 21.20
CA VAL A 181 -11.67 -1.33 21.76
C VAL A 181 -12.38 -1.37 23.11
N ALA A 182 -13.51 -2.08 23.22
CA ALA A 182 -14.28 -2.21 24.46
C ALA A 182 -13.47 -2.89 25.59
N ALA A 183 -12.60 -3.84 25.24
CA ALA A 183 -11.72 -4.51 26.19
C ALA A 183 -10.43 -3.72 26.54
N GLY A 184 -10.21 -2.55 25.93
CA GLY A 184 -9.02 -1.73 26.15
C GLY A 184 -7.71 -2.35 25.61
N LEU A 185 -7.81 -3.25 24.61
CA LEU A 185 -6.67 -4.01 24.10
C LEU A 185 -5.94 -3.36 22.92
N THR A 186 -6.37 -2.17 22.49
CA THR A 186 -5.83 -1.48 21.30
C THR A 186 -4.31 -1.28 21.38
N GLU A 187 -3.80 -0.92 22.56
CA GLU A 187 -2.35 -0.72 22.77
C GLU A 187 -1.60 -2.06 22.72
N GLN A 188 -2.16 -3.14 23.23
CA GLN A 188 -1.54 -4.47 23.10
C GLN A 188 -1.48 -4.90 21.62
N VAL A 189 -2.52 -4.65 20.83
CA VAL A 189 -2.49 -4.91 19.37
C VAL A 189 -1.40 -4.09 18.71
N ARG A 190 -1.28 -2.78 19.05
CA ARG A 190 -0.20 -1.93 18.53
C ARG A 190 1.18 -2.48 18.88
N GLN A 191 1.37 -2.92 20.12
CA GLN A 191 2.66 -3.48 20.54
C GLN A 191 3.00 -4.78 19.78
N VAL A 192 2.04 -5.68 19.58
CA VAL A 192 2.26 -6.88 18.75
C VAL A 192 2.56 -6.49 17.30
N GLN A 193 1.90 -5.46 16.75
CA GLN A 193 2.22 -4.94 15.43
C GLN A 193 3.65 -4.38 15.38
N PHE A 194 4.03 -3.59 16.35
CA PHE A 194 5.36 -3.01 16.43
C PHE A 194 6.44 -4.08 16.44
N ASP A 195 6.30 -5.11 17.28
CA ASP A 195 7.29 -6.16 17.44
C ASP A 195 7.37 -7.07 16.20
N THR A 196 6.23 -7.37 15.58
CA THR A 196 6.17 -8.27 14.42
C THR A 196 6.63 -7.63 13.11
N PHE A 197 6.61 -6.29 13.03
CA PHE A 197 6.99 -5.55 11.82
C PHE A 197 8.30 -4.75 11.94
N ARG A 198 8.96 -4.77 13.09
CA ARG A 198 10.23 -4.06 13.30
C ARG A 198 11.33 -4.54 12.36
N GLU A 199 11.37 -5.83 12.06
CA GLU A 199 12.36 -6.44 11.17
C GLU A 199 11.84 -6.58 9.72
N HIS A 200 10.64 -6.08 9.46
CA HIS A 200 10.08 -6.09 8.12
C HIS A 200 10.78 -5.07 7.22
N PHE A 201 10.88 -5.38 5.93
CA PHE A 201 11.47 -4.47 4.95
C PHE A 201 10.80 -3.08 5.05
N GLY A 202 11.63 -2.02 5.17
CA GLY A 202 11.14 -0.65 5.32
C GLY A 202 10.63 -0.30 6.73
N ASN A 203 10.90 -1.14 7.75
CA ASN A 203 10.47 -0.93 9.13
C ASN A 203 9.02 -0.41 9.24
N MET A 204 8.06 -1.26 8.93
CA MET A 204 6.63 -0.92 8.90
C MET A 204 5.98 -0.89 10.30
N SER A 205 6.77 -0.91 11.37
CA SER A 205 6.29 -0.81 12.76
C SER A 205 5.55 0.49 13.02
N LYS A 206 4.46 0.41 13.78
CA LYS A 206 3.62 1.55 14.12
C LYS A 206 4.02 2.12 15.49
N THR A 207 4.68 3.29 15.49
CA THR A 207 4.77 4.12 16.68
C THR A 207 3.37 4.55 17.15
N PRO A 208 3.17 5.03 18.39
CA PRO A 208 1.86 5.50 18.83
C PRO A 208 1.22 6.50 17.87
N GLN A 209 1.98 7.48 17.38
CA GLN A 209 1.50 8.48 16.43
C GLN A 209 1.10 7.87 15.07
N ARG A 210 1.92 6.98 14.51
CA ARG A 210 1.60 6.25 13.26
C ARG A 210 0.40 5.33 13.43
N TRP A 211 0.22 4.79 14.62
CA TRP A 211 -0.93 3.95 14.96
C TRP A 211 -2.22 4.75 14.97
N GLU A 212 -2.23 5.89 15.67
CA GLU A 212 -3.39 6.80 15.69
C GLU A 212 -3.76 7.27 14.29
N HIS A 213 -2.76 7.68 13.49
CA HIS A 213 -2.97 8.06 12.10
C HIS A 213 -3.58 6.92 11.27
N HIS A 214 -3.07 5.69 11.43
CA HIS A 214 -3.59 4.52 10.72
C HIS A 214 -5.05 4.23 11.08
N LEU A 215 -5.41 4.28 12.36
CA LEU A 215 -6.78 4.04 12.81
C LEU A 215 -7.75 5.17 12.40
N ALA A 216 -7.25 6.39 12.26
CA ALA A 216 -8.02 7.55 11.80
C ALA A 216 -8.12 7.63 10.28
N SER A 217 -7.30 6.89 9.55
CA SER A 217 -7.30 6.87 8.09
C SER A 217 -8.63 6.34 7.54
N ARG A 218 -9.09 6.91 6.44
CA ARG A 218 -10.29 6.45 5.72
C ARG A 218 -10.18 5.03 5.18
N ALA A 219 -8.96 4.54 5.05
CA ALA A 219 -8.65 3.19 4.60
C ALA A 219 -8.94 2.12 5.65
N PHE A 220 -8.73 2.43 6.92
CA PHE A 220 -8.92 1.47 8.00
C PHE A 220 -10.37 0.98 8.07
N THR A 221 -10.55 -0.34 7.99
CA THR A 221 -11.88 -0.96 8.04
C THR A 221 -12.01 -1.83 9.30
N PRO A 222 -12.70 -1.35 10.35
CA PRO A 222 -12.91 -2.10 11.59
C PRO A 222 -13.48 -3.50 11.39
N ASP A 223 -14.37 -3.67 10.40
CA ASP A 223 -15.03 -4.94 10.11
C ASP A 223 -14.05 -6.05 9.68
N PHE A 224 -12.90 -5.68 9.14
CA PHE A 224 -11.87 -6.61 8.69
C PHE A 224 -10.64 -6.61 9.61
N SER A 225 -10.79 -6.01 10.80
CA SER A 225 -9.72 -5.90 11.80
C SER A 225 -10.08 -6.71 13.04
N LEU A 226 -9.20 -7.63 13.42
CA LEU A 226 -9.44 -8.62 14.46
C LEU A 226 -8.19 -8.79 15.33
N ALA A 227 -8.38 -9.23 16.58
CA ALA A 227 -7.29 -9.69 17.44
C ALA A 227 -7.53 -11.13 17.93
N ALA A 228 -6.44 -11.87 18.05
CA ALA A 228 -6.40 -13.18 18.70
C ALA A 228 -5.88 -13.00 20.13
N VAL A 229 -6.64 -13.45 21.11
CA VAL A 229 -6.36 -13.33 22.54
C VAL A 229 -6.29 -14.72 23.13
N ASP A 230 -5.30 -14.98 23.99
CA ASP A 230 -5.18 -16.24 24.70
C ASP A 230 -6.02 -16.29 25.98
N ASP A 231 -6.01 -17.44 26.67
CA ASP A 231 -6.78 -17.65 27.90
C ASP A 231 -6.39 -16.72 29.05
N ASP A 232 -5.18 -16.17 29.01
CA ASP A 232 -4.70 -15.18 29.99
C ASP A 232 -5.15 -13.74 29.66
N GLY A 233 -5.89 -13.54 28.55
CA GLY A 233 -6.34 -12.23 28.09
C GLY A 233 -5.28 -11.42 27.33
N ALA A 234 -4.16 -12.05 26.96
CA ALA A 234 -3.09 -11.38 26.24
C ALA A 234 -3.30 -11.45 24.71
N VAL A 235 -3.07 -10.36 24.01
CA VAL A 235 -3.07 -10.34 22.55
C VAL A 235 -1.87 -11.11 22.01
N VAL A 236 -2.12 -12.16 21.25
CA VAL A 236 -1.10 -13.05 20.66
C VAL A 236 -0.97 -12.89 19.15
N GLY A 237 -1.94 -12.28 18.50
CA GLY A 237 -1.94 -12.00 17.07
C GLY A 237 -3.04 -11.03 16.68
N TYR A 238 -2.94 -10.52 15.47
CA TYR A 238 -3.92 -9.54 14.95
C TYR A 238 -3.94 -9.58 13.43
N VAL A 239 -5.00 -9.04 12.86
CA VAL A 239 -5.11 -8.63 11.46
C VAL A 239 -5.75 -7.25 11.42
N LEU A 240 -5.18 -6.33 10.63
CA LEU A 240 -5.78 -5.04 10.32
C LEU A 240 -6.13 -5.02 8.83
N GLY A 241 -7.32 -4.58 8.53
CA GLY A 241 -7.85 -4.66 7.18
C GLY A 241 -8.41 -3.36 6.65
N SER A 242 -8.48 -3.31 5.33
CA SER A 242 -9.09 -2.25 4.54
C SER A 242 -9.96 -2.82 3.42
N THR A 243 -10.73 -1.95 2.77
CA THR A 243 -11.39 -2.30 1.52
C THR A 243 -10.48 -1.94 0.35
N TYR A 244 -10.36 -2.86 -0.60
CA TYR A 244 -9.53 -2.72 -1.77
C TYR A 244 -10.33 -2.93 -3.04
N THR A 245 -10.24 -2.00 -3.97
CA THR A 245 -10.91 -2.11 -5.26
C THR A 245 -9.87 -2.27 -6.36
N SER A 246 -10.08 -3.21 -7.26
CA SER A 246 -9.24 -3.43 -8.45
C SER A 246 -10.12 -3.65 -9.67
N GLY A 247 -9.60 -3.31 -10.86
CA GLY A 247 -10.37 -3.34 -12.10
C GLY A 247 -11.28 -2.12 -12.24
N THR A 248 -12.02 -2.07 -13.34
CA THR A 248 -12.92 -0.97 -13.69
C THR A 248 -14.22 -1.48 -14.29
N GLY A 249 -15.32 -0.78 -14.04
CA GLY A 249 -16.62 -1.11 -14.62
C GLY A 249 -17.10 -2.51 -14.27
N ALA A 250 -17.40 -3.34 -15.28
CA ALA A 250 -17.90 -4.71 -15.08
C ALA A 250 -16.85 -5.66 -14.49
N ASP A 251 -15.57 -5.31 -14.59
CA ASP A 251 -14.45 -6.10 -14.04
C ASP A 251 -13.99 -5.61 -12.66
N GLU A 252 -14.76 -4.71 -12.04
CA GLU A 252 -14.45 -4.22 -10.71
C GLU A 252 -14.58 -5.33 -9.68
N ILE A 253 -13.51 -5.53 -8.91
CA ILE A 253 -13.45 -6.49 -7.81
C ILE A 253 -13.17 -5.74 -6.52
N ARG A 254 -14.09 -5.84 -5.57
CA ARG A 254 -13.90 -5.35 -4.20
C ARG A 254 -13.44 -6.50 -3.32
N SER A 255 -12.34 -6.29 -2.63
CA SER A 255 -11.71 -7.27 -1.75
C SER A 255 -11.62 -6.76 -0.32
N ALA A 256 -11.83 -7.65 0.65
CA ALA A 256 -11.36 -7.44 2.01
C ALA A 256 -9.83 -7.58 1.99
N HIS A 257 -9.12 -6.48 2.19
CA HIS A 257 -7.67 -6.44 2.10
C HIS A 257 -7.04 -6.56 3.48
N THR A 258 -6.01 -7.39 3.60
CA THR A 258 -5.18 -7.49 4.79
C THR A 258 -4.01 -6.50 4.65
N ASP A 259 -4.03 -5.41 5.42
CA ASP A 259 -2.94 -4.44 5.46
C ASP A 259 -1.78 -4.94 6.31
N TYR A 260 -2.10 -5.46 7.49
CA TYR A 260 -1.14 -6.00 8.44
C TYR A 260 -1.68 -7.27 9.07
N ILE A 261 -0.86 -8.29 9.18
CA ILE A 261 -1.14 -9.47 9.97
C ILE A 261 0.13 -9.89 10.71
N GLY A 262 0.02 -10.13 12.01
CA GLY A 262 1.14 -10.52 12.83
C GLY A 262 0.73 -11.49 13.94
N VAL A 263 1.66 -12.38 14.28
CA VAL A 263 1.54 -13.29 15.42
C VAL A 263 2.83 -13.24 16.22
N ARG A 264 2.73 -13.08 17.52
CA ARG A 264 3.88 -13.07 18.44
C ARG A 264 4.79 -14.25 18.17
N ALA A 265 6.09 -14.05 18.27
CA ALA A 265 7.10 -15.04 17.92
C ALA A 265 6.93 -16.37 18.67
N ASP A 266 6.61 -16.28 19.98
CA ASP A 266 6.36 -17.44 20.86
C ASP A 266 5.05 -18.19 20.60
N ARG A 267 4.16 -17.62 19.79
CA ARG A 267 2.84 -18.18 19.44
C ARG A 267 2.70 -18.52 17.95
N ARG A 268 3.81 -18.47 17.20
CA ARG A 268 3.84 -18.83 15.77
C ARG A 268 3.70 -20.34 15.58
N LYS A 269 3.35 -20.73 14.35
CA LYS A 269 3.18 -22.15 13.90
C LYS A 269 2.04 -22.91 14.59
N ALA A 270 1.20 -22.25 15.37
CA ALA A 270 0.01 -22.80 16.02
C ALA A 270 -1.30 -22.58 15.24
N GLY A 271 -1.23 -22.07 13.99
CA GLY A 271 -2.42 -21.84 13.17
C GLY A 271 -3.11 -20.48 13.38
N THR A 272 -2.65 -19.64 14.31
CA THR A 272 -3.30 -18.36 14.67
C THR A 272 -3.46 -17.41 13.48
N ALA A 273 -2.45 -17.29 12.60
CA ALA A 273 -2.56 -16.44 11.40
C ALA A 273 -3.61 -16.96 10.42
N GLU A 274 -3.70 -18.28 10.22
CA GLU A 274 -4.74 -18.90 9.41
C GLU A 274 -6.13 -18.67 10.01
N LEU A 275 -6.29 -18.82 11.33
CA LEU A 275 -7.56 -18.57 12.02
C LEU A 275 -8.01 -17.12 11.84
N LEU A 276 -7.11 -16.14 12.01
CA LEU A 276 -7.38 -14.72 11.79
C LEU A 276 -7.87 -14.45 10.36
N LEU A 277 -7.19 -15.03 9.35
CA LEU A 277 -7.60 -14.87 7.94
C LEU A 277 -8.98 -15.52 7.68
N ARG A 278 -9.25 -16.72 8.21
CA ARG A 278 -10.56 -17.37 8.07
C ARG A 278 -11.69 -16.54 8.69
N LYS A 279 -11.45 -15.90 9.83
CA LYS A 279 -12.44 -15.01 10.46
C LYS A 279 -12.61 -13.70 9.67
N LEU A 280 -11.56 -13.16 9.10
CA LEU A 280 -11.64 -12.03 8.18
C LEU A 280 -12.46 -12.40 6.93
N TRP A 281 -12.24 -13.59 6.32
CA TRP A 281 -13.04 -14.01 5.17
C TRP A 281 -14.52 -14.19 5.51
N LEU A 282 -14.82 -14.73 6.70
CA LEU A 282 -16.21 -14.80 7.17
C LEU A 282 -16.84 -13.40 7.29
N ALA A 283 -16.12 -12.45 7.86
CA ALA A 283 -16.58 -11.07 7.96
C ALA A 283 -16.78 -10.44 6.57
N ALA A 284 -15.88 -10.71 5.63
CA ALA A 284 -15.97 -10.26 4.24
C ALA A 284 -17.22 -10.83 3.54
N LEU A 285 -17.45 -12.14 3.62
CA LEU A 285 -18.64 -12.78 3.04
C LEU A 285 -19.94 -12.21 3.61
N ARG A 286 -20.02 -11.99 4.92
CA ARG A 286 -21.18 -11.38 5.59
C ARG A 286 -21.47 -9.96 5.11
N ARG A 287 -20.45 -9.28 4.57
CA ARG A 287 -20.55 -7.94 3.97
C ARG A 287 -20.71 -7.96 2.46
N GLY A 288 -20.88 -9.15 1.85
CA GLY A 288 -21.08 -9.31 0.41
C GLY A 288 -19.80 -9.19 -0.42
N PHE A 289 -18.63 -9.27 0.20
CA PHE A 289 -17.35 -9.33 -0.53
C PHE A 289 -17.11 -10.75 -1.04
N THR A 290 -16.69 -10.86 -2.27
CA THR A 290 -16.39 -12.14 -2.92
C THR A 290 -14.91 -12.46 -2.98
N HIS A 291 -14.05 -11.54 -2.53
CA HIS A 291 -12.60 -11.70 -2.58
C HIS A 291 -11.93 -11.17 -1.32
N ALA A 292 -10.80 -11.81 -0.99
CA ALA A 292 -9.80 -11.30 -0.06
C ALA A 292 -8.48 -11.04 -0.79
N SER A 293 -7.70 -10.04 -0.35
CA SER A 293 -6.43 -9.70 -0.95
C SER A 293 -5.39 -9.32 0.10
N LEU A 294 -4.13 -9.41 -0.26
CA LEU A 294 -3.00 -8.93 0.55
C LEU A 294 -1.75 -8.73 -0.32
N GLY A 295 -0.84 -7.89 0.17
CA GLY A 295 0.52 -7.79 -0.33
C GLY A 295 1.47 -8.64 0.52
N THR A 296 2.47 -9.28 -0.10
CA THR A 296 3.46 -10.08 0.63
C THR A 296 4.86 -9.88 0.07
N ASP A 297 5.83 -9.73 0.97
CA ASP A 297 7.26 -9.77 0.66
C ASP A 297 7.65 -11.23 0.46
N ILE A 298 8.05 -11.60 -0.78
CA ILE A 298 8.41 -12.98 -1.12
C ILE A 298 9.77 -13.42 -0.56
N ALA A 299 10.60 -12.48 -0.13
CA ALA A 299 11.89 -12.74 0.52
C ALA A 299 11.82 -12.61 2.05
N ASN A 300 10.60 -12.53 2.62
CA ASN A 300 10.43 -12.46 4.07
C ASN A 300 10.86 -13.77 4.75
N ALA A 301 11.68 -13.67 5.78
CA ALA A 301 12.19 -14.81 6.55
C ALA A 301 11.08 -15.69 7.18
N SER A 302 9.90 -15.14 7.42
CA SER A 302 8.75 -15.89 7.93
C SER A 302 8.13 -16.86 6.93
N ASN A 303 8.47 -16.74 5.64
CA ASN A 303 7.85 -17.50 4.53
C ASN A 303 6.31 -17.39 4.49
N ALA A 304 5.76 -16.25 4.91
CA ALA A 304 4.31 -16.04 4.97
C ALA A 304 3.63 -16.25 3.60
N HIS A 305 4.32 -15.96 2.49
CA HIS A 305 3.85 -16.20 1.13
C HIS A 305 3.45 -17.67 0.89
N LEU A 306 4.14 -18.65 1.51
CA LEU A 306 3.80 -20.07 1.40
C LEU A 306 2.49 -20.39 2.13
N LEU A 307 2.24 -19.75 3.28
CA LEU A 307 0.95 -19.87 3.97
C LEU A 307 -0.17 -19.33 3.09
N TYR A 308 -0.01 -18.14 2.51
CA TYR A 308 -1.04 -17.53 1.66
C TYR A 308 -1.32 -18.38 0.41
N ALA A 309 -0.28 -18.90 -0.25
CA ALA A 309 -0.44 -19.80 -1.39
C ALA A 309 -1.23 -21.08 -1.01
N ARG A 310 -0.91 -21.70 0.14
CA ARG A 310 -1.66 -22.86 0.68
C ARG A 310 -3.12 -22.51 0.96
N LEU A 311 -3.39 -21.32 1.43
CA LEU A 311 -4.74 -20.82 1.70
C LEU A 311 -5.51 -20.39 0.45
N GLY A 312 -4.93 -20.57 -0.74
CA GLY A 312 -5.60 -20.31 -2.01
C GLY A 312 -5.43 -18.91 -2.58
N TYR A 313 -4.59 -18.07 -1.97
CA TYR A 313 -4.20 -16.81 -2.59
C TYR A 313 -3.36 -17.06 -3.84
N ARG A 314 -3.60 -16.27 -4.88
CA ARG A 314 -2.84 -16.31 -6.15
C ARG A 314 -2.26 -14.94 -6.43
N THR A 315 -1.03 -14.90 -6.91
CA THR A 315 -0.39 -13.65 -7.34
C THR A 315 -1.16 -13.08 -8.52
N VAL A 316 -1.55 -11.82 -8.42
CA VAL A 316 -2.21 -11.06 -9.48
C VAL A 316 -1.30 -9.98 -10.06
N ARG A 317 -0.25 -9.57 -9.32
CA ARG A 317 0.75 -8.59 -9.76
C ARG A 317 2.04 -8.76 -8.96
N ASP A 318 3.17 -8.65 -9.64
CA ASP A 318 4.47 -8.48 -8.98
C ASP A 318 4.79 -6.99 -8.86
N GLU A 319 5.39 -6.61 -7.73
CA GLU A 319 5.85 -5.26 -7.44
C GLU A 319 7.29 -5.30 -6.96
N TYR A 320 8.06 -4.28 -7.30
CA TYR A 320 9.46 -4.16 -6.89
C TYR A 320 9.68 -2.89 -6.08
N ALA A 321 10.49 -2.99 -5.04
CA ALA A 321 11.06 -1.83 -4.38
C ALA A 321 12.39 -1.48 -5.05
N TYR A 322 12.47 -0.24 -5.55
CA TYR A 322 13.70 0.36 -6.05
C TYR A 322 14.18 1.44 -5.09
N ARG A 323 15.50 1.60 -5.01
CA ARG A 323 16.14 2.60 -4.17
C ARG A 323 17.18 3.40 -4.95
N ILE A 324 17.18 4.72 -4.72
CA ILE A 324 18.22 5.65 -5.14
C ILE A 324 18.75 6.31 -3.88
N ASP A 325 20.06 6.20 -3.61
CA ASP A 325 20.69 6.92 -2.51
C ASP A 325 20.94 8.38 -2.91
N ALA A 326 20.78 9.32 -1.96
CA ALA A 326 21.24 10.68 -2.18
C ALA A 326 22.76 10.68 -2.36
N GLU A 327 23.26 11.48 -3.30
CA GLU A 327 24.70 11.70 -3.42
C GLU A 327 25.24 12.31 -2.11
N GLU A 328 26.32 11.76 -1.59
CA GLU A 328 27.05 12.39 -0.50
C GLU A 328 27.62 13.70 -1.05
N ASN A 329 27.13 14.83 -0.53
CA ASN A 329 27.72 16.13 -0.84
C ASN A 329 29.19 16.12 -0.38
N SER A 330 30.11 16.00 -1.35
CA SER A 330 31.55 16.05 -1.14
C SER A 330 32.02 17.43 -0.75
#